data_8d157a79c2d3e70e6113030037b8a95d
#
_entry.id   8d157a79c2d3e70e6113030037b8a95d
#
_cell.length_a   1.000
_cell.length_b   1.000
_cell.length_c   1.000
_cell.angle_alpha   90.00
_cell.angle_beta   90.00
_cell.angle_gamma   90.00
#
_symmetry.space_group_name_H-M   'P 1'
#
loop_
_entity.id
_entity.type
_entity.pdbx_description
1 polymer ?
#
loop_
_entity_poly.entity_id
_entity_poly.type
_entity_poly.pdbx_seq_one_letter_code
_entity_poly.pdbx_strand_id
1 'polypeptide(L)'
;MATAFAGLINELEAYRLEQLKLLAKEKEPVKQLTEAERKEAEQFLRQPNLLHVTNELIGQSGVIGEENNRLLMFLVFTSRKREEPLHVISLGSSGTVKTHLQEKVGELIPSEDVIQITSLSENAFYYFGKQELKHKLILIEDLDGAGDVLYPLRELQSKKVITKTVVYRNQAGEAQTVHLRVEGPICVAGCTTKENVYEDNSNRSFLVHLDETKEQDEKIMHYQRLKSAGKIDFKGQAKVKQLLQKVQRVLVPVSVRNPFAELLQLPPTVFKPRRTNAHYLAFIELITFFHQYQREQKKDQTTGEVYIETTIADIKAANQLMSEVLLRKSDELPGACRNYFEALKQHLQQQLKVGFTNRMISKELHIPLSTVKRHNFMLHQAGFLTRHPREDDNKGFIYALADHEEYQQMKSNISTVLDAILNNIQATYQPTSSPAAQTTTEPVKPTPNKRKKEKPTSSSTAQPKNTPNL
;
A
#
# COMPACT_ATOMS: atom_id res chain seq x y z
N MET A 1 -2.85 -44.44 -37.08
CA MET A 1 -3.87 -43.42 -36.77
C MET A 1 -3.56 -42.70 -35.46
N ALA A 2 -3.31 -43.37 -34.34
CA ALA A 2 -3.05 -42.69 -33.04
C ALA A 2 -1.79 -41.79 -33.06
N THR A 3 -0.73 -42.20 -33.73
CA THR A 3 0.55 -41.42 -33.84
C THR A 3 0.39 -40.17 -34.71
N ALA A 4 -0.41 -40.22 -35.77
CA ALA A 4 -0.70 -39.07 -36.63
C ALA A 4 -1.58 -38.04 -35.91
N PHE A 5 -2.52 -38.50 -35.06
CA PHE A 5 -3.37 -37.65 -34.27
C PHE A 5 -2.60 -36.94 -33.15
N ALA A 6 -1.65 -37.64 -32.50
CA ALA A 6 -0.78 -37.04 -31.50
C ALA A 6 0.16 -35.98 -32.12
N GLY A 7 0.67 -36.23 -33.35
CA GLY A 7 1.47 -35.26 -34.12
C GLY A 7 0.66 -33.97 -34.40
N LEU A 8 -0.57 -34.10 -34.87
CA LEU A 8 -1.44 -32.96 -35.16
C LEU A 8 -1.77 -32.13 -33.90
N ILE A 9 -2.02 -32.79 -32.76
CA ILE A 9 -2.28 -32.09 -31.48
C ILE A 9 -1.03 -31.30 -31.08
N ASN A 10 0.15 -31.86 -31.17
CA ASN A 10 1.41 -31.16 -30.82
C ASN A 10 1.66 -29.96 -31.75
N GLU A 11 1.40 -30.07 -33.04
CA GLU A 11 1.49 -28.95 -33.99
C GLU A 11 0.48 -27.86 -33.69
N LEU A 12 -0.76 -28.20 -33.34
CA LEU A 12 -1.80 -27.24 -32.95
C LEU A 12 -1.45 -26.54 -31.61
N GLU A 13 -0.89 -27.25 -30.65
CA GLU A 13 -0.42 -26.66 -29.40
C GLU A 13 0.79 -25.72 -29.62
N ALA A 14 1.75 -26.13 -30.46
CA ALA A 14 2.89 -25.29 -30.83
C ALA A 14 2.41 -24.01 -31.56
N TYR A 15 1.51 -24.15 -32.53
CA TYR A 15 0.90 -23.02 -33.23
C TYR A 15 0.14 -22.10 -32.27
N ARG A 16 -0.67 -22.66 -31.34
CA ARG A 16 -1.40 -21.91 -30.32
C ARG A 16 -0.44 -21.13 -29.42
N LEU A 17 0.65 -21.76 -28.98
CA LEU A 17 1.68 -21.10 -28.16
C LEU A 17 2.38 -19.96 -28.92
N GLU A 18 2.64 -20.15 -30.22
CA GLU A 18 3.20 -19.13 -31.08
C GLU A 18 2.23 -17.96 -31.29
N GLN A 19 0.94 -18.22 -31.54
CA GLN A 19 -0.09 -17.19 -31.60
C GLN A 19 -0.25 -16.45 -30.29
N LEU A 20 -0.23 -17.14 -29.15
CA LEU A 20 -0.28 -16.52 -27.83
C LEU A 20 0.94 -15.63 -27.56
N LYS A 21 2.13 -16.01 -28.03
CA LYS A 21 3.35 -15.18 -27.97
C LYS A 21 3.25 -13.93 -28.85
N LEU A 22 2.66 -14.06 -30.03
CA LEU A 22 2.41 -12.93 -30.95
C LEU A 22 1.32 -11.98 -30.41
N LEU A 23 0.33 -12.52 -29.73
CA LEU A 23 -0.73 -11.74 -29.05
C LEU A 23 -0.28 -11.16 -27.72
N ALA A 24 0.74 -11.76 -27.07
CA ALA A 24 1.38 -11.14 -25.92
C ALA A 24 2.05 -9.85 -26.41
N LYS A 25 1.43 -8.71 -26.09
CA LYS A 25 1.99 -7.38 -26.38
C LYS A 25 3.49 -7.39 -26.08
N GLU A 26 4.29 -6.93 -27.03
CA GLU A 26 5.70 -6.62 -26.76
C GLU A 26 5.76 -5.85 -25.45
N LYS A 27 6.58 -6.33 -24.50
CA LYS A 27 6.77 -5.63 -23.22
C LYS A 27 7.19 -4.21 -23.54
N GLU A 28 6.40 -3.24 -23.12
CA GLU A 28 6.80 -1.85 -23.30
C GLU A 28 8.22 -1.67 -22.74
N PRO A 29 9.15 -1.12 -23.52
CA PRO A 29 10.52 -0.95 -23.06
C PRO A 29 10.51 -0.06 -21.81
N VAL A 30 11.27 -0.44 -20.80
CA VAL A 30 11.42 0.37 -19.58
C VAL A 30 11.87 1.77 -19.99
N LYS A 31 11.03 2.76 -19.74
CA LYS A 31 11.33 4.16 -20.09
C LYS A 31 12.50 4.64 -19.25
N GLN A 32 13.65 4.85 -19.88
CA GLN A 32 14.79 5.50 -19.23
C GLN A 32 14.52 6.98 -19.08
N LEU A 33 14.78 7.51 -17.88
CA LEU A 33 14.66 8.95 -17.62
C LEU A 33 15.85 9.69 -18.21
N THR A 34 15.59 10.83 -18.83
CA THR A 34 16.63 11.79 -19.16
C THR A 34 17.22 12.40 -17.88
N GLU A 35 18.41 12.97 -17.98
CA GLU A 35 19.07 13.65 -16.83
C GLU A 35 18.20 14.78 -16.25
N ALA A 36 17.50 15.52 -17.12
CA ALA A 36 16.58 16.57 -16.71
C ALA A 36 15.36 16.02 -15.96
N GLU A 37 14.74 14.94 -16.46
CA GLU A 37 13.59 14.28 -15.81
C GLU A 37 13.99 13.68 -14.46
N ARG A 38 15.20 13.13 -14.37
CA ARG A 38 15.74 12.61 -13.13
C ARG A 38 15.92 13.71 -12.09
N LYS A 39 16.55 14.82 -12.47
CA LYS A 39 16.74 15.98 -11.58
C LYS A 39 15.40 16.57 -11.11
N GLU A 40 14.42 16.68 -11.99
CA GLU A 40 13.06 17.13 -11.65
C GLU A 40 12.43 16.24 -10.56
N ALA A 41 12.48 14.93 -10.73
CA ALA A 41 11.93 13.99 -9.78
C ALA A 41 12.69 13.97 -8.44
N GLU A 42 14.02 14.04 -8.47
CA GLU A 42 14.84 14.13 -7.25
C GLU A 42 14.61 15.45 -6.49
N GLN A 43 14.47 16.56 -7.21
CA GLN A 43 14.13 17.86 -6.62
C GLN A 43 12.75 17.82 -5.97
N PHE A 44 11.78 17.18 -6.60
CA PHE A 44 10.46 16.96 -6.00
C PHE A 44 10.56 16.17 -4.69
N LEU A 45 11.32 15.07 -4.65
CA LEU A 45 11.49 14.24 -3.46
C LEU A 45 12.23 14.95 -2.30
N ARG A 46 12.94 16.03 -2.59
CA ARG A 46 13.62 16.86 -1.59
C ARG A 46 12.77 17.99 -1.01
N GLN A 47 11.54 18.18 -1.52
CA GLN A 47 10.66 19.25 -1.05
C GLN A 47 10.23 19.06 0.40
N PRO A 48 10.09 20.12 1.18
CA PRO A 48 9.44 20.06 2.48
C PRO A 48 7.98 19.63 2.32
N ASN A 49 7.40 19.04 3.35
CA ASN A 49 6.01 18.56 3.35
C ASN A 49 5.67 17.61 2.19
N LEU A 50 6.62 16.73 1.83
CA LEU A 50 6.54 15.85 0.66
C LEU A 50 5.22 15.07 0.57
N LEU A 51 4.72 14.51 1.68
CA LEU A 51 3.46 13.76 1.70
C LEU A 51 2.26 14.64 1.36
N HIS A 52 2.22 15.86 1.88
CA HIS A 52 1.14 16.81 1.59
C HIS A 52 1.13 17.20 0.12
N VAL A 53 2.28 17.62 -0.41
CA VAL A 53 2.41 17.99 -1.83
C VAL A 53 2.11 16.81 -2.75
N THR A 54 2.55 15.60 -2.38
CA THR A 54 2.21 14.37 -3.12
C THR A 54 0.70 14.14 -3.15
N ASN A 55 0.01 14.30 -2.01
CA ASN A 55 -1.43 14.13 -1.92
C ASN A 55 -2.20 15.16 -2.78
N GLU A 56 -1.76 16.41 -2.80
CA GLU A 56 -2.33 17.44 -3.68
C GLU A 56 -2.16 17.07 -5.16
N LEU A 57 -0.96 16.62 -5.56
CA LEU A 57 -0.71 16.17 -6.93
C LEU A 57 -1.57 14.95 -7.30
N ILE A 58 -1.75 13.99 -6.38
CA ILE A 58 -2.66 12.87 -6.61
C ILE A 58 -4.08 13.40 -6.91
N GLY A 59 -4.58 14.38 -6.16
CA GLY A 59 -5.85 15.04 -6.45
C GLY A 59 -5.87 15.72 -7.81
N GLN A 60 -4.82 16.48 -8.13
CA GLN A 60 -4.67 17.17 -9.42
C GLN A 60 -4.55 16.21 -10.61
N SER A 61 -4.15 14.96 -10.40
CA SER A 61 -4.12 13.93 -11.45
C SER A 61 -5.52 13.40 -11.85
N GLY A 62 -6.57 13.85 -11.16
CA GLY A 62 -7.95 13.45 -11.40
C GLY A 62 -8.51 12.41 -10.41
N VAL A 63 -7.84 12.19 -9.28
CA VAL A 63 -8.37 11.41 -8.15
C VAL A 63 -9.20 12.34 -7.27
N ILE A 64 -10.50 12.10 -7.19
CA ILE A 64 -11.45 13.00 -6.54
C ILE A 64 -11.74 12.56 -5.11
N GLY A 65 -11.49 13.47 -4.16
CA GLY A 65 -11.67 13.19 -2.73
C GLY A 65 -10.71 12.11 -2.22
N GLU A 66 -11.16 11.34 -1.24
CA GLU A 66 -10.43 10.18 -0.68
C GLU A 66 -9.00 10.53 -0.20
N GLU A 67 -8.82 11.72 0.40
CA GLU A 67 -7.51 12.31 0.65
C GLU A 67 -6.56 11.38 1.43
N ASN A 68 -7.07 10.71 2.47
CA ASN A 68 -6.28 9.75 3.24
C ASN A 68 -6.06 8.43 2.47
N ASN A 69 -7.13 7.90 1.88
CA ASN A 69 -7.09 6.62 1.18
C ASN A 69 -6.20 6.67 -0.06
N ARG A 70 -6.29 7.75 -0.87
CA ARG A 70 -5.48 7.90 -2.08
C ARG A 70 -3.98 8.01 -1.77
N LEU A 71 -3.60 8.75 -0.70
CA LEU A 71 -2.20 8.86 -0.29
C LEU A 71 -1.68 7.55 0.30
N LEU A 72 -2.44 6.91 1.22
CA LEU A 72 -2.11 5.61 1.77
C LEU A 72 -1.91 4.58 0.65
N MET A 73 -2.84 4.51 -0.29
CA MET A 73 -2.78 3.57 -1.43
C MET A 73 -1.55 3.84 -2.31
N PHE A 74 -1.24 5.10 -2.63
CA PHE A 74 -0.05 5.47 -3.40
C PHE A 74 1.24 5.04 -2.70
N LEU A 75 1.33 5.26 -1.38
CA LEU A 75 2.47 4.81 -0.59
C LEU A 75 2.56 3.28 -0.57
N VAL A 76 1.45 2.57 -0.35
CA VAL A 76 1.42 1.10 -0.42
C VAL A 76 1.88 0.61 -1.79
N PHE A 77 1.45 1.21 -2.88
CA PHE A 77 1.91 0.87 -4.23
C PHE A 77 3.41 1.14 -4.42
N THR A 78 3.93 2.18 -3.78
CA THR A 78 5.38 2.48 -3.76
C THR A 78 6.18 1.38 -3.08
N SER A 79 5.59 0.69 -2.08
CA SER A 79 6.26 -0.37 -1.33
C SER A 79 6.70 -1.56 -2.18
N ARG A 80 6.18 -1.73 -3.41
CA ARG A 80 6.62 -2.77 -4.35
C ARG A 80 8.14 -2.77 -4.56
N LYS A 81 8.79 -1.61 -4.38
CA LYS A 81 10.25 -1.46 -4.51
C LYS A 81 11.04 -1.95 -3.30
N ARG A 82 10.37 -2.28 -2.20
CA ARG A 82 10.99 -2.84 -1.00
C ARG A 82 11.01 -4.37 -1.05
N GLU A 83 11.87 -4.98 -0.23
CA GLU A 83 11.90 -6.44 -0.08
C GLU A 83 10.64 -6.98 0.64
N GLU A 84 10.02 -6.17 1.50
CA GLU A 84 8.76 -6.46 2.19
C GLU A 84 7.67 -5.48 1.73
N PRO A 85 7.00 -5.73 0.60
CA PRO A 85 5.91 -4.89 0.15
C PRO A 85 4.67 -5.02 1.04
N LEU A 86 3.91 -3.93 1.11
CA LEU A 86 2.59 -3.91 1.70
C LEU A 86 1.52 -4.16 0.63
N HIS A 87 0.34 -4.55 1.08
CA HIS A 87 -0.80 -4.86 0.22
C HIS A 87 -2.03 -4.10 0.67
N VAL A 88 -3.00 -3.87 -0.23
CA VAL A 88 -4.23 -3.16 0.09
C VAL A 88 -5.44 -3.91 -0.48
N ILE A 89 -6.53 -3.90 0.27
CA ILE A 89 -7.85 -4.36 -0.19
C ILE A 89 -8.83 -3.22 0.04
N SER A 90 -9.46 -2.76 -1.04
CA SER A 90 -10.50 -1.74 -1.01
C SER A 90 -11.85 -2.38 -0.78
N LEU A 91 -12.56 -1.89 0.24
CA LEU A 91 -13.87 -2.34 0.67
C LEU A 91 -14.91 -1.24 0.42
N GLY A 92 -16.10 -1.62 -0.03
CA GLY A 92 -17.21 -0.70 -0.23
C GLY A 92 -18.41 -1.41 -0.87
N SER A 93 -19.58 -0.77 -0.80
CA SER A 93 -20.85 -1.36 -1.23
C SER A 93 -21.02 -1.47 -2.74
N SER A 94 -20.44 -0.56 -3.52
CA SER A 94 -20.58 -0.48 -4.98
C SER A 94 -19.27 -0.75 -5.71
N GLY A 95 -19.28 -1.68 -6.69
CA GLY A 95 -18.08 -2.12 -7.43
C GLY A 95 -17.36 -1.02 -8.21
N THR A 96 -18.07 -0.01 -8.69
CA THR A 96 -17.51 1.01 -9.60
C THR A 96 -16.57 1.99 -8.94
N VAL A 97 -16.85 2.43 -7.70
CA VAL A 97 -16.02 3.44 -7.01
C VAL A 97 -14.69 2.86 -6.53
N LYS A 98 -14.69 1.62 -6.02
CA LYS A 98 -13.49 0.94 -5.51
C LYS A 98 -12.44 0.74 -6.59
N THR A 99 -12.84 0.13 -7.69
CA THR A 99 -11.98 -0.13 -8.85
C THR A 99 -11.46 1.18 -9.42
N HIS A 100 -12.31 2.21 -9.50
CA HIS A 100 -11.92 3.51 -10.03
C HIS A 100 -10.79 4.18 -9.20
N LEU A 101 -10.89 4.21 -7.87
CA LEU A 101 -9.82 4.75 -7.03
C LEU A 101 -8.51 3.97 -7.21
N GLN A 102 -8.60 2.63 -7.15
CA GLN A 102 -7.44 1.74 -7.31
C GLN A 102 -6.76 1.94 -8.67
N GLU A 103 -7.52 2.01 -9.76
CA GLU A 103 -7.02 2.26 -11.11
C GLU A 103 -6.37 3.63 -11.22
N LYS A 104 -7.06 4.69 -10.75
CA LYS A 104 -6.56 6.06 -10.83
C LYS A 104 -5.27 6.27 -10.07
N VAL A 105 -5.13 5.69 -8.88
CA VAL A 105 -3.86 5.71 -8.15
C VAL A 105 -2.83 4.80 -8.84
N GLY A 106 -3.24 3.69 -9.42
CA GLY A 106 -2.38 2.79 -10.21
C GLY A 106 -1.77 3.47 -11.44
N GLU A 107 -2.52 4.38 -12.11
CA GLU A 107 -2.00 5.17 -13.23
C GLU A 107 -0.81 6.08 -12.86
N LEU A 108 -0.56 6.31 -11.57
CA LEU A 108 0.57 7.10 -11.06
C LEU A 108 1.86 6.27 -10.91
N ILE A 109 1.74 4.96 -11.05
CA ILE A 109 2.85 4.02 -11.07
C ILE A 109 3.29 3.82 -12.53
N PRO A 110 4.59 3.66 -12.82
CA PRO A 110 5.05 3.34 -14.17
C PRO A 110 4.34 2.12 -14.76
N SER A 111 3.89 2.22 -16.01
CA SER A 111 3.12 1.14 -16.66
C SER A 111 3.89 -0.17 -16.73
N GLU A 112 5.21 -0.10 -16.89
CA GLU A 112 6.11 -1.26 -16.88
C GLU A 112 6.14 -2.00 -15.52
N ASP A 113 5.71 -1.35 -14.44
CA ASP A 113 5.66 -1.92 -13.08
C ASP A 113 4.26 -2.37 -12.66
N VAL A 114 3.24 -2.23 -13.51
CA VAL A 114 1.84 -2.55 -13.20
C VAL A 114 1.37 -3.73 -14.02
N ILE A 115 0.72 -4.68 -13.35
CA ILE A 115 -0.01 -5.78 -13.99
C ILE A 115 -1.46 -5.65 -13.56
N GLN A 116 -2.33 -5.30 -14.50
CA GLN A 116 -3.77 -5.18 -14.26
C GLN A 116 -4.48 -6.48 -14.65
N ILE A 117 -5.32 -6.97 -13.77
CA ILE A 117 -5.96 -8.27 -13.89
C ILE A 117 -7.45 -8.12 -13.65
N THR A 118 -8.25 -8.34 -14.69
CA THR A 118 -9.71 -8.39 -14.60
C THR A 118 -10.18 -9.80 -14.23
N SER A 119 -9.57 -10.82 -14.83
CA SER A 119 -9.91 -12.23 -14.61
C SER A 119 -8.65 -13.10 -14.74
N LEU A 120 -8.55 -14.11 -13.91
CA LEU A 120 -7.44 -15.06 -13.91
C LEU A 120 -7.97 -16.50 -13.87
N SER A 121 -7.33 -17.39 -14.62
CA SER A 121 -7.49 -18.82 -14.40
C SER A 121 -6.71 -19.27 -13.17
N GLU A 122 -7.18 -20.34 -12.52
CA GLU A 122 -6.61 -20.91 -11.28
C GLU A 122 -5.09 -21.04 -11.27
N ASN A 123 -4.50 -21.39 -12.41
CA ASN A 123 -3.08 -21.69 -12.53
C ASN A 123 -2.25 -20.57 -13.18
N ALA A 124 -2.85 -19.44 -13.55
CA ALA A 124 -2.19 -18.40 -14.33
C ALA A 124 -0.89 -17.89 -13.69
N PHE A 125 -0.87 -17.70 -12.36
CA PHE A 125 0.32 -17.21 -11.67
C PHE A 125 1.56 -18.11 -11.80
N TYR A 126 1.39 -19.40 -12.00
CA TYR A 126 2.53 -20.32 -12.14
C TYR A 126 3.22 -20.28 -13.52
N TYR A 127 2.57 -19.63 -14.51
CA TYR A 127 3.08 -19.52 -15.88
C TYR A 127 3.73 -18.18 -16.19
N PHE A 128 3.80 -17.26 -15.24
CA PHE A 128 4.65 -16.09 -15.38
C PHE A 128 6.12 -16.48 -15.41
N GLY A 129 6.94 -15.71 -16.10
CA GLY A 129 8.41 -15.90 -16.10
C GLY A 129 8.98 -15.78 -14.67
N LYS A 130 10.06 -16.49 -14.39
CA LYS A 130 10.63 -16.64 -13.03
C LYS A 130 10.73 -15.34 -12.25
N GLN A 131 11.13 -14.23 -12.87
CA GLN A 131 11.29 -12.91 -12.24
C GLN A 131 10.33 -11.86 -12.79
N GLU A 132 9.36 -12.26 -13.55
CA GLU A 132 8.44 -11.34 -14.25
C GLU A 132 7.58 -10.53 -13.28
N LEU A 133 7.23 -11.11 -12.14
CA LEU A 133 6.42 -10.47 -11.12
C LEU A 133 7.23 -9.68 -10.10
N LYS A 134 8.56 -9.78 -10.12
CA LYS A 134 9.42 -9.15 -9.12
C LYS A 134 9.25 -7.62 -9.15
N HIS A 135 8.95 -7.04 -7.98
CA HIS A 135 8.71 -5.61 -7.79
C HIS A 135 7.56 -5.02 -8.62
N LYS A 136 6.58 -5.86 -8.99
CA LYS A 136 5.38 -5.41 -9.70
C LYS A 136 4.25 -5.08 -8.73
N LEU A 137 3.41 -4.13 -9.17
CA LEU A 137 2.10 -3.86 -8.61
C LEU A 137 1.07 -4.69 -9.38
N ILE A 138 0.38 -5.57 -8.68
CA ILE A 138 -0.71 -6.38 -9.24
C ILE A 138 -2.03 -5.75 -8.81
N LEU A 139 -2.79 -5.24 -9.77
CA LEU A 139 -4.12 -4.68 -9.58
C LEU A 139 -5.16 -5.71 -9.95
N ILE A 140 -5.99 -6.14 -9.01
CA ILE A 140 -7.09 -7.08 -9.23
C ILE A 140 -8.40 -6.31 -9.08
N GLU A 141 -9.18 -6.24 -10.15
CA GLU A 141 -10.41 -5.45 -10.20
C GLU A 141 -11.49 -6.01 -9.27
N ASP A 142 -11.64 -7.33 -9.23
CA ASP A 142 -12.60 -8.02 -8.39
C ASP A 142 -12.04 -9.30 -7.77
N LEU A 143 -11.84 -9.27 -6.46
CA LEU A 143 -11.42 -10.45 -5.69
C LEU A 143 -12.54 -11.46 -5.51
N ASP A 144 -13.81 -11.04 -5.64
CA ASP A 144 -14.97 -11.92 -5.44
C ASP A 144 -15.07 -12.98 -6.53
N GLY A 145 -14.58 -12.68 -7.74
CA GLY A 145 -14.47 -13.60 -8.85
C GLY A 145 -13.15 -14.40 -8.92
N ALA A 146 -12.19 -14.12 -8.05
CA ALA A 146 -10.83 -14.65 -8.12
C ALA A 146 -10.53 -15.78 -7.11
N GLY A 147 -11.56 -16.47 -6.57
CA GLY A 147 -11.43 -17.40 -5.44
C GLY A 147 -10.27 -18.41 -5.54
N ASP A 148 -10.13 -19.08 -6.69
CA ASP A 148 -9.12 -20.12 -6.89
C ASP A 148 -7.70 -19.59 -7.07
N VAL A 149 -7.57 -18.31 -7.42
CA VAL A 149 -6.28 -17.62 -7.63
C VAL A 149 -5.71 -17.07 -6.33
N LEU A 150 -6.50 -16.96 -5.29
CA LEU A 150 -6.09 -16.34 -4.03
C LEU A 150 -5.00 -17.13 -3.31
N TYR A 151 -4.93 -18.45 -3.50
CA TYR A 151 -3.91 -19.26 -2.85
C TYR A 151 -2.49 -18.96 -3.37
N PRO A 152 -2.18 -19.05 -4.67
CA PRO A 152 -0.86 -18.66 -5.18
C PRO A 152 -0.51 -17.21 -4.86
N LEU A 153 -1.47 -16.31 -4.88
CA LEU A 153 -1.27 -14.91 -4.52
C LEU A 153 -0.82 -14.76 -3.05
N ARG A 154 -1.47 -15.47 -2.12
CA ARG A 154 -1.09 -15.48 -0.69
C ARG A 154 0.33 -15.99 -0.46
N GLU A 155 0.71 -17.03 -1.18
CA GLU A 155 2.06 -17.58 -1.09
C GLU A 155 3.10 -16.58 -1.61
N LEU A 156 2.83 -15.90 -2.72
CA LEU A 156 3.68 -14.81 -3.24
C LEU A 156 3.79 -13.65 -2.27
N GLN A 157 2.71 -13.26 -1.61
CA GLN A 157 2.71 -12.21 -0.60
C GLN A 157 3.55 -12.59 0.63
N SER A 158 3.48 -13.86 1.06
CA SER A 158 4.10 -14.32 2.32
C SER A 158 5.50 -14.87 2.12
N LYS A 159 5.69 -15.75 1.12
CA LYS A 159 6.94 -16.47 0.86
C LYS A 159 7.75 -15.87 -0.27
N LYS A 160 7.16 -14.93 -1.03
CA LYS A 160 7.77 -14.29 -2.21
C LYS A 160 8.17 -15.26 -3.31
N VAL A 161 7.69 -16.47 -3.24
CA VAL A 161 7.95 -17.52 -4.23
C VAL A 161 6.80 -18.51 -4.26
N ILE A 162 6.40 -18.91 -5.46
CA ILE A 162 5.52 -20.04 -5.68
C ILE A 162 6.17 -21.06 -6.60
N THR A 163 5.89 -22.31 -6.36
CA THR A 163 6.37 -23.43 -7.19
C THR A 163 5.21 -24.35 -7.50
N LYS A 164 5.19 -24.86 -8.74
CA LYS A 164 4.26 -25.89 -9.18
C LYS A 164 5.01 -26.96 -9.96
N THR A 165 4.78 -28.22 -9.59
CA THR A 165 5.31 -29.34 -10.31
C THR A 165 4.24 -29.84 -11.28
N VAL A 166 4.55 -29.84 -12.56
CA VAL A 166 3.66 -30.37 -13.61
C VAL A 166 4.34 -31.51 -14.34
N VAL A 167 3.56 -32.51 -14.68
CA VAL A 167 4.01 -33.63 -15.51
C VAL A 167 3.46 -33.43 -16.91
N TYR A 168 4.33 -33.46 -17.91
CA TYR A 168 3.94 -33.43 -19.30
C TYR A 168 4.57 -34.62 -20.04
N ARG A 169 3.99 -35.00 -21.17
CA ARG A 169 4.59 -36.01 -22.03
C ARG A 169 5.36 -35.34 -23.15
N ASN A 170 6.61 -35.74 -23.33
CA ASN A 170 7.42 -35.27 -24.44
C ASN A 170 6.94 -35.86 -25.78
N GLN A 171 7.57 -35.45 -26.90
CA GLN A 171 7.21 -35.94 -28.23
C GLN A 171 7.37 -37.46 -28.39
N ALA A 172 8.21 -38.11 -27.58
CA ALA A 172 8.40 -39.55 -27.53
C ALA A 172 7.34 -40.28 -26.66
N GLY A 173 6.41 -39.57 -26.05
CA GLY A 173 5.38 -40.11 -25.16
C GLY A 173 5.82 -40.38 -23.73
N GLU A 174 7.07 -40.04 -23.37
CA GLU A 174 7.63 -40.25 -22.03
C GLU A 174 7.15 -39.15 -21.08
N ALA A 175 6.78 -39.53 -19.85
CA ALA A 175 6.41 -38.61 -18.80
C ALA A 175 7.64 -37.86 -18.27
N GLN A 176 7.63 -36.54 -18.35
CA GLN A 176 8.65 -35.66 -17.78
C GLN A 176 8.04 -34.71 -16.77
N THR A 177 8.79 -34.41 -15.71
CA THR A 177 8.40 -33.51 -14.67
C THR A 177 9.10 -32.16 -14.82
N VAL A 178 8.32 -31.07 -14.81
CA VAL A 178 8.83 -29.70 -14.84
C VAL A 178 8.43 -28.99 -13.57
N HIS A 179 9.36 -28.25 -12.98
CA HIS A 179 9.13 -27.37 -11.83
C HIS A 179 9.02 -25.93 -12.31
N LEU A 180 7.78 -25.41 -12.31
CA LEU A 180 7.52 -24.00 -12.55
C LEU A 180 7.82 -23.24 -11.26
N ARG A 181 8.57 -22.13 -11.36
CA ARG A 181 8.93 -21.28 -10.23
C ARG A 181 8.76 -19.82 -10.61
N VAL A 182 7.99 -19.08 -9.81
CA VAL A 182 7.76 -17.64 -9.96
C VAL A 182 8.15 -16.93 -8.68
N GLU A 183 8.89 -15.84 -8.81
CA GLU A 183 9.48 -15.10 -7.71
C GLU A 183 8.88 -13.70 -7.60
N GLY A 184 8.66 -13.25 -6.34
CA GLY A 184 8.39 -11.87 -5.94
C GLY A 184 9.67 -11.14 -5.53
N PRO A 185 9.56 -10.10 -4.71
CA PRO A 185 8.37 -9.61 -4.02
C PRO A 185 7.36 -8.95 -4.95
N ILE A 186 6.07 -8.94 -4.54
CA ILE A 186 4.97 -8.28 -5.26
C ILE A 186 4.21 -7.36 -4.31
N CYS A 187 3.65 -6.26 -4.83
CA CYS A 187 2.60 -5.49 -4.16
C CYS A 187 1.25 -5.87 -4.79
N VAL A 188 0.24 -6.09 -3.98
CA VAL A 188 -1.10 -6.48 -4.45
C VAL A 188 -2.12 -5.47 -3.97
N ALA A 189 -2.97 -5.04 -4.89
CA ALA A 189 -4.18 -4.30 -4.59
C ALA A 189 -5.39 -5.01 -5.18
N GLY A 190 -6.47 -5.09 -4.43
CA GLY A 190 -7.70 -5.72 -4.88
C GLY A 190 -8.94 -5.06 -4.31
N CYS A 191 -10.06 -5.24 -4.98
CA CYS A 191 -11.36 -4.75 -4.55
C CYS A 191 -12.28 -5.92 -4.19
N THR A 192 -13.07 -5.79 -3.12
CA THR A 192 -14.10 -6.76 -2.74
C THR A 192 -15.30 -6.09 -2.11
N THR A 193 -16.46 -6.74 -2.21
CA THR A 193 -17.67 -6.37 -1.47
C THR A 193 -17.85 -7.21 -0.20
N LYS A 194 -17.04 -8.26 -0.02
CA LYS A 194 -17.16 -9.28 1.03
C LYS A 194 -16.05 -9.13 2.06
N GLU A 195 -16.34 -8.56 3.21
CA GLU A 195 -15.37 -8.37 4.28
C GLU A 195 -14.92 -9.69 4.93
N ASN A 196 -15.82 -10.65 5.06
CA ASN A 196 -15.61 -11.86 5.86
C ASN A 196 -15.07 -13.07 5.07
N VAL A 197 -15.17 -13.08 3.73
CA VAL A 197 -14.84 -14.25 2.90
C VAL A 197 -13.32 -14.45 2.74
N TYR A 198 -12.56 -13.37 2.90
CA TYR A 198 -11.11 -13.37 2.65
C TYR A 198 -10.28 -13.05 3.89
N GLU A 199 -10.70 -13.55 5.06
CA GLU A 199 -10.05 -13.24 6.33
C GLU A 199 -8.53 -13.45 6.30
N ASP A 200 -8.05 -14.49 5.67
CA ASP A 200 -6.62 -14.76 5.51
C ASP A 200 -5.90 -13.76 4.59
N ASN A 201 -6.57 -13.23 3.57
CA ASN A 201 -6.01 -12.21 2.68
C ASN A 201 -6.14 -10.82 3.30
N SER A 202 -7.26 -10.53 3.95
CA SER A 202 -7.50 -9.26 4.64
C SER A 202 -6.50 -9.04 5.77
N ASN A 203 -6.04 -10.11 6.40
CA ASN A 203 -5.02 -10.04 7.46
C ASN A 203 -3.62 -9.69 6.95
N ARG A 204 -3.35 -9.88 5.65
CA ARG A 204 -2.08 -9.53 5.00
C ARG A 204 -2.11 -8.17 4.34
N SER A 205 -3.26 -7.52 4.30
CA SER A 205 -3.48 -6.27 3.56
C SER A 205 -3.97 -5.16 4.48
N PHE A 206 -3.75 -3.94 4.06
CA PHE A 206 -4.46 -2.78 4.61
C PHE A 206 -5.89 -2.82 4.08
N LEU A 207 -6.86 -2.75 4.97
CA LEU A 207 -8.26 -2.63 4.61
C LEU A 207 -8.60 -1.14 4.49
N VAL A 208 -8.95 -0.71 3.29
CA VAL A 208 -9.32 0.66 2.98
C VAL A 208 -10.82 0.70 2.71
N HIS A 209 -11.55 1.40 3.56
CA HIS A 209 -12.97 1.67 3.35
C HIS A 209 -13.12 2.98 2.59
N LEU A 210 -13.89 2.95 1.51
CA LEU A 210 -14.15 4.14 0.73
C LEU A 210 -15.16 5.05 1.43
N ASP A 211 -15.02 6.33 1.16
CA ASP A 211 -15.97 7.34 1.63
C ASP A 211 -17.24 7.28 0.78
N GLU A 212 -18.33 6.78 1.38
CA GLU A 212 -19.65 6.68 0.78
C GLU A 212 -20.58 7.80 1.27
N THR A 213 -20.02 8.93 1.73
CA THR A 213 -20.80 10.08 2.17
C THR A 213 -21.40 10.84 0.99
N LYS A 214 -22.49 11.57 1.25
CA LYS A 214 -23.12 12.45 0.23
C LYS A 214 -22.18 13.54 -0.24
N GLU A 215 -21.30 13.99 0.60
CA GLU A 215 -20.28 15.00 0.31
C GLU A 215 -19.27 14.47 -0.70
N GLN A 216 -18.85 13.22 -0.57
CA GLN A 216 -17.97 12.57 -1.55
C GLN A 216 -18.68 12.33 -2.88
N ASP A 217 -19.93 11.87 -2.84
CA ASP A 217 -20.76 11.72 -4.05
C ASP A 217 -20.91 13.05 -4.80
N GLU A 218 -21.14 14.16 -4.08
CA GLU A 218 -21.29 15.48 -4.70
C GLU A 218 -19.96 15.95 -5.36
N LYS A 219 -18.80 15.71 -4.73
CA LYS A 219 -17.49 15.98 -5.33
C LYS A 219 -17.32 15.22 -6.65
N ILE A 220 -17.68 13.92 -6.67
CA ILE A 220 -17.59 13.07 -7.86
C ILE A 220 -18.55 13.56 -8.94
N MET A 221 -19.81 13.80 -8.61
CA MET A 221 -20.82 14.31 -9.55
C MET A 221 -20.44 15.69 -10.11
N HIS A 222 -19.87 16.56 -9.27
CA HIS A 222 -19.36 17.85 -9.72
C HIS A 222 -18.23 17.69 -10.74
N TYR A 223 -17.27 16.82 -10.49
CA TYR A 223 -16.20 16.50 -11.43
C TYR A 223 -16.75 15.95 -12.75
N GLN A 224 -17.74 15.05 -12.69
CA GLN A 224 -18.40 14.53 -13.89
C GLN A 224 -19.08 15.63 -14.73
N ARG A 225 -19.74 16.59 -14.06
CA ARG A 225 -20.33 17.77 -14.73
C ARG A 225 -19.26 18.65 -15.40
N LEU A 226 -18.13 18.91 -14.70
CA LEU A 226 -17.01 19.65 -15.27
C LEU A 226 -16.38 18.93 -16.48
N LYS A 227 -16.24 17.59 -16.39
CA LYS A 227 -15.76 16.75 -17.48
C LYS A 227 -16.68 16.82 -18.69
N SER A 228 -17.99 16.69 -18.49
CA SER A 228 -19.00 16.79 -19.55
C SER A 228 -19.01 18.20 -20.19
N ALA A 229 -18.76 19.24 -19.39
CA ALA A 229 -18.67 20.61 -19.86
C ALA A 229 -17.33 20.97 -20.55
N GLY A 230 -16.39 20.02 -20.69
CA GLY A 230 -15.07 20.26 -21.29
C GLY A 230 -14.16 21.20 -20.48
N LYS A 231 -14.44 21.36 -19.17
CA LYS A 231 -13.71 22.27 -18.28
C LYS A 231 -12.55 21.61 -17.52
N ILE A 232 -12.27 20.34 -17.80
CA ILE A 232 -11.16 19.62 -17.16
C ILE A 232 -9.88 19.80 -17.96
N ASP A 233 -8.79 20.19 -17.27
CA ASP A 233 -7.46 20.25 -17.87
C ASP A 233 -6.80 18.87 -17.90
N PHE A 234 -7.15 18.06 -18.90
CA PHE A 234 -6.54 16.73 -19.08
C PHE A 234 -5.04 16.80 -19.37
N LYS A 235 -4.54 17.89 -19.97
CA LYS A 235 -3.10 18.06 -20.23
C LYS A 235 -2.34 18.27 -18.92
N GLY A 236 -2.88 19.10 -18.02
CA GLY A 236 -2.34 19.28 -16.67
C GLY A 236 -2.35 17.98 -15.89
N GLN A 237 -3.48 17.24 -15.88
CA GLN A 237 -3.58 15.93 -15.24
C GLN A 237 -2.52 14.94 -15.75
N ALA A 238 -2.30 14.89 -17.07
CA ALA A 238 -1.30 14.01 -17.68
C ALA A 238 0.13 14.40 -17.27
N LYS A 239 0.46 15.69 -17.17
CA LYS A 239 1.78 16.15 -16.69
C LYS A 239 2.03 15.73 -15.25
N VAL A 240 1.03 15.88 -14.38
CA VAL A 240 1.13 15.45 -12.98
C VAL A 240 1.35 13.95 -12.87
N LYS A 241 0.60 13.13 -13.62
CA LYS A 241 0.81 11.69 -13.69
C LYS A 241 2.24 11.32 -14.11
N GLN A 242 2.73 11.96 -15.16
CA GLN A 242 4.11 11.76 -15.64
C GLN A 242 5.14 12.12 -14.58
N LEU A 243 4.95 13.23 -13.83
CA LEU A 243 5.84 13.60 -12.75
C LEU A 243 5.87 12.52 -11.65
N LEU A 244 4.69 12.06 -11.18
CA LEU A 244 4.62 11.02 -10.15
C LEU A 244 5.20 9.68 -10.65
N GLN A 245 5.04 9.32 -11.91
CA GLN A 245 5.71 8.16 -12.51
C GLN A 245 7.24 8.33 -12.55
N LYS A 246 7.77 9.53 -12.86
CA LYS A 246 9.21 9.82 -12.78
C LYS A 246 9.71 9.68 -11.35
N VAL A 247 8.98 10.21 -10.37
CA VAL A 247 9.26 10.05 -8.93
C VAL A 247 9.36 8.57 -8.56
N GLN A 248 8.43 7.74 -9.02
CA GLN A 248 8.47 6.30 -8.79
C GLN A 248 9.71 5.62 -9.40
N ARG A 249 10.20 6.08 -10.57
CA ARG A 249 11.37 5.50 -11.23
C ARG A 249 12.68 5.83 -10.53
N VAL A 250 12.82 7.03 -9.94
CA VAL A 250 14.06 7.43 -9.25
C VAL A 250 14.21 6.84 -7.85
N LEU A 251 13.12 6.39 -7.22
CA LEU A 251 13.21 5.67 -5.94
C LEU A 251 14.01 4.38 -6.12
N VAL A 252 15.03 4.21 -5.28
CA VAL A 252 15.91 3.03 -5.28
C VAL A 252 15.67 2.18 -4.05
N PRO A 253 15.86 0.85 -4.10
CA PRO A 253 15.85 0.01 -2.92
C PRO A 253 16.90 0.49 -1.91
N VAL A 254 16.49 0.74 -0.69
CA VAL A 254 17.35 1.12 0.44
C VAL A 254 16.76 0.51 1.71
N SER A 255 17.63 -0.01 2.56
CA SER A 255 17.23 -0.51 3.88
C SER A 255 16.80 0.64 4.78
N VAL A 256 15.78 0.38 5.58
CA VAL A 256 15.27 1.33 6.57
C VAL A 256 15.41 0.71 7.94
N ARG A 257 15.94 1.48 8.89
CA ARG A 257 16.01 1.11 10.32
C ARG A 257 15.18 2.11 11.13
N ASN A 258 14.40 1.58 12.04
CA ASN A 258 13.57 2.40 12.93
C ASN A 258 14.16 2.37 14.35
N PRO A 259 14.91 3.41 14.78
CA PRO A 259 15.51 3.44 16.10
C PRO A 259 14.49 3.56 17.25
N PHE A 260 13.23 3.86 16.92
CA PHE A 260 12.15 4.03 17.88
C PHE A 260 11.25 2.79 18.00
N ALA A 261 11.55 1.71 17.26
CA ALA A 261 10.64 0.56 17.10
C ALA A 261 10.21 -0.08 18.45
N GLU A 262 11.13 -0.14 19.42
CA GLU A 262 10.85 -0.72 20.75
C GLU A 262 9.84 0.09 21.58
N LEU A 263 9.69 1.39 21.28
CA LEU A 263 8.76 2.28 21.96
C LEU A 263 7.37 2.30 21.30
N LEU A 264 7.22 1.69 20.12
CA LEU A 264 5.98 1.70 19.34
C LEU A 264 5.06 0.57 19.78
N GLN A 265 4.21 0.83 20.76
CA GLN A 265 3.24 -0.14 21.28
C GLN A 265 1.83 0.18 20.80
N LEU A 266 1.19 -0.75 20.11
CA LEU A 266 -0.19 -0.60 19.65
C LEU A 266 -1.19 -0.69 20.80
N PRO A 267 -2.40 -0.07 20.64
CA PRO A 267 -3.50 -0.26 21.58
C PRO A 267 -3.82 -1.75 21.78
N PRO A 268 -4.12 -2.19 23.02
CA PRO A 268 -4.41 -3.61 23.30
C PRO A 268 -5.73 -4.10 22.66
N THR A 269 -6.60 -3.16 22.26
CA THR A 269 -7.90 -3.44 21.61
C THR A 269 -7.77 -3.84 20.13
N VAL A 270 -6.56 -3.75 19.54
CA VAL A 270 -6.36 -4.04 18.13
C VAL A 270 -6.48 -5.55 17.86
N PHE A 271 -7.34 -5.93 16.91
CA PHE A 271 -7.46 -7.30 16.45
C PHE A 271 -6.17 -7.81 15.80
N LYS A 272 -5.85 -9.10 16.05
CA LYS A 272 -4.68 -9.78 15.48
C LYS A 272 -3.38 -8.97 15.70
N PRO A 273 -3.03 -8.68 16.94
CA PRO A 273 -2.01 -7.69 17.29
C PRO A 273 -0.67 -7.93 16.62
N ARG A 274 -0.24 -9.19 16.45
CA ARG A 274 1.05 -9.51 15.82
C ARG A 274 1.15 -9.03 14.38
N ARG A 275 0.10 -9.23 13.56
CA ARG A 275 0.10 -8.77 12.15
C ARG A 275 -0.12 -7.28 12.04
N THR A 276 -1.00 -6.73 12.86
CA THR A 276 -1.26 -5.28 12.86
C THR A 276 -0.01 -4.52 13.28
N ASN A 277 0.74 -5.03 14.27
CA ASN A 277 2.02 -4.45 14.67
C ASN A 277 3.06 -4.50 13.53
N ALA A 278 3.18 -5.64 12.85
CA ALA A 278 4.09 -5.74 11.70
C ALA A 278 3.71 -4.76 10.59
N HIS A 279 2.42 -4.61 10.27
CA HIS A 279 1.94 -3.63 9.29
C HIS A 279 2.22 -2.19 9.71
N TYR A 280 2.01 -1.87 10.99
CA TYR A 280 2.26 -0.53 11.52
C TYR A 280 3.73 -0.14 11.40
N LEU A 281 4.65 -1.01 11.85
CA LEU A 281 6.09 -0.80 11.73
C LEU A 281 6.51 -0.68 10.27
N ALA A 282 6.05 -1.60 9.41
CA ALA A 282 6.37 -1.58 7.98
C ALA A 282 5.84 -0.34 7.25
N PHE A 283 4.70 0.23 7.69
CA PHE A 283 4.17 1.46 7.12
C PHE A 283 4.98 2.70 7.54
N ILE A 284 5.44 2.76 8.78
CA ILE A 284 6.37 3.80 9.23
C ILE A 284 7.65 3.77 8.39
N GLU A 285 8.23 2.57 8.23
CA GLU A 285 9.41 2.37 7.39
C GLU A 285 9.17 2.73 5.93
N LEU A 286 7.96 2.50 5.40
CA LEU A 286 7.58 2.89 4.05
C LEU A 286 7.55 4.40 3.87
N ILE A 287 7.05 5.15 4.86
CA ILE A 287 7.09 6.62 4.83
C ILE A 287 8.54 7.08 4.85
N THR A 288 9.38 6.51 5.69
CA THR A 288 10.82 6.80 5.70
C THR A 288 11.47 6.49 4.35
N PHE A 289 11.14 5.35 3.75
CA PHE A 289 11.60 4.97 2.41
C PHE A 289 11.19 6.00 1.34
N PHE A 290 9.96 6.52 1.40
CA PHE A 290 9.51 7.55 0.47
C PHE A 290 10.28 8.88 0.65
N HIS A 291 10.75 9.17 1.87
CA HIS A 291 11.60 10.33 2.18
C HIS A 291 13.10 10.08 1.95
N GLN A 292 13.51 9.00 1.26
CA GLN A 292 14.93 8.60 1.14
C GLN A 292 15.85 9.70 0.62
N TYR A 293 15.38 10.63 -0.20
CA TYR A 293 16.16 11.78 -0.70
C TYR A 293 16.31 12.92 0.31
N GLN A 294 15.63 12.84 1.45
CA GLN A 294 15.72 13.78 2.58
C GLN A 294 16.42 13.15 3.80
N ARG A 295 16.91 11.93 3.66
CA ARG A 295 17.55 11.18 4.75
C ARG A 295 19.05 11.01 4.49
N GLU A 296 19.82 11.11 5.55
CA GLU A 296 21.23 10.76 5.51
C GLU A 296 21.37 9.24 5.34
N GLN A 297 22.23 8.85 4.41
CA GLN A 297 22.57 7.45 4.23
C GLN A 297 23.68 7.08 5.21
N LYS A 298 23.42 6.07 6.03
CA LYS A 298 24.37 5.50 6.99
C LYS A 298 24.85 4.14 6.49
N LYS A 299 26.04 3.77 6.92
CA LYS A 299 26.62 2.46 6.58
C LYS A 299 26.85 1.66 7.85
N ASP A 300 26.32 0.46 7.89
CA ASP A 300 26.57 -0.48 8.97
C ASP A 300 28.03 -0.94 8.93
N GLN A 301 28.73 -0.79 10.02
CA GLN A 301 30.17 -1.09 10.11
C GLN A 301 30.45 -2.60 10.03
N THR A 302 29.50 -3.43 10.41
CA THR A 302 29.67 -4.89 10.45
C THR A 302 29.32 -5.54 9.13
N THR A 303 28.16 -5.16 8.56
CA THR A 303 27.61 -5.78 7.34
C THR A 303 27.97 -5.01 6.08
N GLY A 304 28.35 -3.75 6.19
CA GLY A 304 28.59 -2.84 5.06
C GLY A 304 27.28 -2.36 4.38
N GLU A 305 26.13 -2.73 4.91
CA GLU A 305 24.80 -2.37 4.38
C GLU A 305 24.57 -0.85 4.50
N VAL A 306 24.06 -0.25 3.41
CA VAL A 306 23.62 1.15 3.41
C VAL A 306 22.17 1.22 3.83
N TYR A 307 21.87 2.07 4.81
CA TYR A 307 20.52 2.24 5.34
C TYR A 307 20.19 3.71 5.64
N ILE A 308 18.91 3.99 5.80
CA ILE A 308 18.39 5.26 6.28
C ILE A 308 17.60 5.04 7.58
N GLU A 309 17.44 6.07 8.38
CA GLU A 309 16.74 5.96 9.66
C GLU A 309 15.39 6.69 9.63
N THR A 310 14.42 6.09 10.32
CA THR A 310 13.11 6.68 10.60
C THR A 310 13.27 7.89 11.52
N THR A 311 12.47 8.92 11.28
CA THR A 311 12.35 10.11 12.12
C THR A 311 11.03 10.15 12.87
N ILE A 312 10.93 10.97 13.91
CA ILE A 312 9.67 11.20 14.63
C ILE A 312 8.59 11.77 13.72
N ALA A 313 8.98 12.58 12.71
CA ALA A 313 8.04 13.10 11.72
C ALA A 313 7.42 11.99 10.86
N ASP A 314 8.17 10.94 10.52
CA ASP A 314 7.67 9.79 9.77
C ASP A 314 6.65 9.00 10.60
N ILE A 315 6.92 8.82 11.90
CA ILE A 315 5.99 8.16 12.83
C ILE A 315 4.70 8.98 12.97
N LYS A 316 4.80 10.30 13.12
CA LYS A 316 3.65 11.18 13.20
C LYS A 316 2.77 11.08 11.94
N ALA A 317 3.38 11.11 10.77
CA ALA A 317 2.68 10.97 9.51
C ALA A 317 2.01 9.58 9.36
N ALA A 318 2.71 8.51 9.79
CA ALA A 318 2.13 7.17 9.81
C ALA A 318 0.92 7.08 10.74
N ASN A 319 0.99 7.65 11.94
CA ASN A 319 -0.11 7.67 12.90
C ASN A 319 -1.35 8.37 12.32
N GLN A 320 -1.16 9.49 11.61
CA GLN A 320 -2.25 10.20 10.97
C GLN A 320 -2.94 9.37 9.88
N LEU A 321 -2.16 8.76 8.98
CA LEU A 321 -2.69 7.97 7.87
C LEU A 321 -3.27 6.62 8.31
N MET A 322 -2.72 6.01 9.36
CA MET A 322 -3.15 4.71 9.84
C MET A 322 -4.26 4.76 10.91
N SER A 323 -4.58 5.94 11.45
CA SER A 323 -5.56 6.06 12.53
C SER A 323 -6.90 5.39 12.20
N GLU A 324 -7.40 5.59 10.98
CA GLU A 324 -8.64 4.96 10.53
C GLU A 324 -8.48 3.46 10.27
N VAL A 325 -7.36 3.03 9.70
CA VAL A 325 -7.05 1.60 9.51
C VAL A 325 -6.99 0.87 10.85
N LEU A 326 -6.35 1.47 11.87
CA LEU A 326 -6.28 0.91 13.22
C LEU A 326 -7.65 0.90 13.89
N LEU A 327 -8.44 1.97 13.71
CA LEU A 327 -9.80 2.04 14.22
C LEU A 327 -10.66 0.90 13.66
N ARG A 328 -10.63 0.68 12.36
CA ARG A 328 -11.36 -0.42 11.70
C ARG A 328 -10.86 -1.80 12.13
N LYS A 329 -9.56 -1.94 12.39
CA LYS A 329 -8.99 -3.18 12.94
C LYS A 329 -9.30 -3.39 14.43
N SER A 330 -9.80 -2.40 15.12
CA SER A 330 -10.27 -2.48 16.51
C SER A 330 -11.80 -2.62 16.60
N ASP A 331 -12.51 -2.44 15.49
CA ASP A 331 -13.96 -2.50 15.41
C ASP A 331 -14.43 -3.95 15.24
N GLU A 332 -15.36 -4.37 16.08
CA GLU A 332 -15.97 -5.71 16.02
C GLU A 332 -17.01 -5.83 14.90
N LEU A 333 -17.49 -4.70 14.37
CA LEU A 333 -18.49 -4.68 13.31
C LEU A 333 -17.83 -4.69 11.92
N PRO A 334 -18.39 -5.42 10.96
CA PRO A 334 -18.03 -5.26 9.56
C PRO A 334 -18.25 -3.81 9.10
N GLY A 335 -17.38 -3.27 8.25
CA GLY A 335 -17.39 -1.85 7.88
C GLY A 335 -18.72 -1.37 7.30
N ALA A 336 -19.36 -2.17 6.43
CA ALA A 336 -20.69 -1.84 5.91
C ALA A 336 -21.76 -1.78 7.01
N CYS A 337 -21.68 -2.66 8.01
CA CYS A 337 -22.57 -2.64 9.16
C CYS A 337 -22.29 -1.43 10.05
N ARG A 338 -21.01 -1.08 10.26
CA ARG A 338 -20.58 0.09 11.01
C ARG A 338 -21.06 1.38 10.35
N ASN A 339 -20.84 1.54 9.05
CA ASN A 339 -21.30 2.71 8.29
C ASN A 339 -22.82 2.88 8.38
N TYR A 340 -23.56 1.77 8.23
CA TYR A 340 -25.02 1.77 8.45
C TYR A 340 -25.36 2.20 9.87
N PHE A 341 -24.66 1.70 10.89
CA PHE A 341 -24.93 2.00 12.29
C PHE A 341 -24.69 3.48 12.63
N GLU A 342 -23.58 4.05 12.11
CA GLU A 342 -23.31 5.49 12.30
C GLU A 342 -24.35 6.37 11.61
N ALA A 343 -24.77 6.04 10.38
CA ALA A 343 -25.84 6.73 9.69
C ALA A 343 -27.19 6.61 10.43
N LEU A 344 -27.48 5.43 10.99
CA LEU A 344 -28.65 5.19 11.81
C LEU A 344 -28.66 6.05 13.09
N LYS A 345 -27.53 6.11 13.81
CA LYS A 345 -27.38 6.95 15.02
C LYS A 345 -27.61 8.42 14.69
N GLN A 346 -26.96 8.93 13.67
CA GLN A 346 -27.11 10.31 13.22
C GLN A 346 -28.56 10.63 12.85
N HIS A 347 -29.22 9.74 12.12
CA HIS A 347 -30.63 9.92 11.73
C HIS A 347 -31.58 9.93 12.93
N LEU A 348 -31.40 9.00 13.89
CA LEU A 348 -32.25 8.92 15.08
C LEU A 348 -32.04 10.13 16.02
N GLN A 349 -30.82 10.62 16.14
CA GLN A 349 -30.50 11.83 16.89
C GLN A 349 -31.19 13.08 16.31
N GLN A 350 -31.12 13.23 14.97
CA GLN A 350 -31.79 14.35 14.28
C GLN A 350 -33.31 14.36 14.47
N GLN A 351 -33.92 13.16 14.55
CA GLN A 351 -35.36 13.02 14.69
C GLN A 351 -35.87 12.89 16.15
N LEU A 352 -34.93 12.88 17.14
CA LEU A 352 -35.26 12.67 18.56
C LEU A 352 -36.05 11.35 18.80
N LYS A 353 -35.82 10.33 18.01
CA LYS A 353 -36.49 9.03 18.10
C LYS A 353 -35.76 8.07 19.01
N VAL A 354 -36.47 7.44 19.93
CA VAL A 354 -35.93 6.42 20.84
C VAL A 354 -36.00 5.00 20.24
N GLY A 355 -37.01 4.75 19.43
CA GLY A 355 -37.23 3.43 18.83
C GLY A 355 -37.57 3.51 17.35
N PHE A 356 -37.25 2.44 16.59
CA PHE A 356 -37.46 2.39 15.15
C PHE A 356 -37.80 0.97 14.66
N THR A 357 -38.37 0.87 13.47
CA THR A 357 -38.63 -0.40 12.80
C THR A 357 -37.79 -0.52 11.52
N ASN A 358 -37.55 -1.77 11.07
CA ASN A 358 -36.82 -2.01 9.83
C ASN A 358 -37.45 -1.30 8.62
N ARG A 359 -38.79 -1.26 8.53
CA ARG A 359 -39.49 -0.60 7.43
C ARG A 359 -39.33 0.92 7.46
N MET A 360 -39.34 1.50 8.65
CA MET A 360 -39.14 2.95 8.84
C MET A 360 -37.77 3.35 8.34
N ILE A 361 -36.72 2.71 8.83
CA ILE A 361 -35.34 3.02 8.45
C ILE A 361 -35.07 2.75 6.95
N SER A 362 -35.63 1.66 6.40
CA SER A 362 -35.52 1.39 4.97
C SER A 362 -36.07 2.52 4.09
N LYS A 363 -37.19 3.15 4.49
CA LYS A 363 -37.77 4.29 3.78
C LYS A 363 -36.98 5.58 4.00
N GLU A 364 -36.60 5.85 5.23
CA GLU A 364 -35.99 7.14 5.63
C GLU A 364 -34.51 7.25 5.16
N LEU A 365 -33.76 6.16 5.21
CA LEU A 365 -32.36 6.12 4.72
C LEU A 365 -32.24 5.63 3.26
N HIS A 366 -33.35 5.30 2.60
CA HIS A 366 -33.36 4.76 1.23
C HIS A 366 -32.51 3.49 1.04
N ILE A 367 -32.42 2.64 2.09
CA ILE A 367 -31.67 1.39 2.09
C ILE A 367 -32.64 0.20 1.85
N PRO A 368 -32.28 -0.80 1.01
CA PRO A 368 -33.11 -1.99 0.82
C PRO A 368 -33.46 -2.67 2.14
N LEU A 369 -34.72 -3.04 2.30
CA LEU A 369 -35.27 -3.64 3.54
C LEU A 369 -34.51 -4.91 3.97
N SER A 370 -34.05 -5.72 3.02
CA SER A 370 -33.23 -6.91 3.29
C SER A 370 -31.88 -6.56 3.93
N THR A 371 -31.26 -5.50 3.46
CA THR A 371 -30.00 -4.97 4.00
C THR A 371 -30.20 -4.42 5.41
N VAL A 372 -31.23 -3.61 5.63
CA VAL A 372 -31.58 -3.11 6.98
C VAL A 372 -31.83 -4.25 7.95
N LYS A 373 -32.61 -5.25 7.56
CA LYS A 373 -32.88 -6.43 8.40
C LYS A 373 -31.59 -7.18 8.77
N ARG A 374 -30.69 -7.37 7.81
CA ARG A 374 -29.42 -8.06 8.02
C ARG A 374 -28.52 -7.27 8.99
N HIS A 375 -28.36 -5.97 8.78
CA HIS A 375 -27.54 -5.12 9.65
C HIS A 375 -28.14 -5.00 11.07
N ASN A 376 -29.42 -4.78 11.22
CA ASN A 376 -30.07 -4.72 12.53
C ASN A 376 -29.99 -6.05 13.29
N PHE A 377 -30.05 -7.18 12.59
CA PHE A 377 -29.80 -8.48 13.20
C PHE A 377 -28.36 -8.60 13.72
N MET A 378 -27.36 -8.22 12.92
CA MET A 378 -25.93 -8.24 13.31
C MET A 378 -25.68 -7.30 14.49
N LEU A 379 -26.20 -6.07 14.45
CA LEU A 379 -26.08 -5.10 15.53
C LEU A 379 -26.73 -5.57 16.84
N HIS A 380 -27.87 -6.24 16.73
CA HIS A 380 -28.51 -6.83 17.89
C HIS A 380 -27.71 -8.00 18.48
N GLN A 381 -27.16 -8.90 17.64
CA GLN A 381 -26.29 -9.98 18.11
C GLN A 381 -25.02 -9.47 18.78
N ALA A 382 -24.46 -8.36 18.28
CA ALA A 382 -23.28 -7.71 18.85
C ALA A 382 -23.59 -6.81 20.05
N GLY A 383 -24.87 -6.68 20.46
CA GLY A 383 -25.25 -5.90 21.63
C GLY A 383 -25.43 -4.38 21.41
N PHE A 384 -25.27 -3.89 20.18
CA PHE A 384 -25.42 -2.47 19.85
C PHE A 384 -26.88 -2.01 19.72
N LEU A 385 -27.80 -2.95 19.50
CA LEU A 385 -29.24 -2.70 19.48
C LEU A 385 -29.95 -3.63 20.46
N THR A 386 -30.94 -3.07 21.15
CA THR A 386 -31.98 -3.86 21.84
C THR A 386 -33.16 -4.05 20.90
N ARG A 387 -33.92 -5.13 21.10
CA ARG A 387 -35.16 -5.34 20.34
C ARG A 387 -36.29 -5.77 21.26
N HIS A 388 -37.48 -5.24 21.03
CA HIS A 388 -38.70 -5.56 21.75
C HIS A 388 -39.78 -6.00 20.76
N PRO A 389 -40.61 -7.03 21.08
CA PRO A 389 -41.78 -7.36 20.27
C PRO A 389 -42.71 -6.14 20.17
N ARG A 390 -43.40 -5.99 19.07
CA ARG A 390 -44.49 -5.00 18.96
C ARG A 390 -45.69 -5.49 19.70
N GLU A 391 -46.34 -4.60 20.45
CA GLU A 391 -47.56 -4.92 21.18
C GLU A 391 -48.79 -5.09 20.24
N ASP A 392 -48.76 -4.51 19.04
CA ASP A 392 -49.75 -4.68 18.01
C ASP A 392 -49.55 -6.03 17.29
N ASP A 393 -50.63 -6.69 16.92
CA ASP A 393 -50.72 -8.03 16.24
C ASP A 393 -49.88 -8.20 14.96
N ASN A 394 -49.09 -7.23 14.61
CA ASN A 394 -48.17 -7.24 13.48
C ASN A 394 -46.81 -7.83 13.86
N LYS A 395 -46.51 -8.98 13.27
CA LYS A 395 -45.20 -9.69 13.34
C LYS A 395 -44.04 -8.74 13.05
N GLY A 396 -43.36 -8.20 14.07
CA GLY A 396 -42.18 -7.34 13.92
C GLY A 396 -41.57 -6.93 15.25
N PHE A 397 -40.39 -6.31 15.17
CA PHE A 397 -39.66 -5.80 16.33
C PHE A 397 -39.51 -4.29 16.24
N ILE A 398 -39.49 -3.63 17.40
CA ILE A 398 -38.98 -2.28 17.60
C ILE A 398 -37.55 -2.40 18.11
N TYR A 399 -36.64 -1.70 17.47
CA TYR A 399 -35.23 -1.64 17.85
C TYR A 399 -34.95 -0.30 18.54
N ALA A 400 -34.02 -0.31 19.49
CA ALA A 400 -33.48 0.90 20.12
C ALA A 400 -31.96 0.78 20.24
N LEU A 401 -31.29 1.94 20.25
CA LEU A 401 -29.83 1.99 20.43
C LEU A 401 -29.48 1.60 21.88
N ALA A 402 -28.49 0.72 22.03
CA ALA A 402 -27.98 0.33 23.34
C ALA A 402 -26.87 1.29 23.82
N ASP A 403 -25.97 1.73 22.92
CA ASP A 403 -24.93 2.70 23.20
C ASP A 403 -24.77 3.67 22.03
N HIS A 404 -24.59 4.96 22.33
CA HIS A 404 -24.45 6.02 21.33
C HIS A 404 -22.99 6.45 21.09
N GLU A 405 -22.09 6.24 22.03
CA GLU A 405 -20.76 6.86 22.07
C GLU A 405 -19.59 5.88 21.85
N GLU A 406 -19.83 4.58 21.84
CA GLU A 406 -18.80 3.54 21.81
C GLU A 406 -17.76 3.77 20.70
N TYR A 407 -18.19 4.08 19.48
CA TYR A 407 -17.27 4.29 18.35
C TYR A 407 -16.43 5.57 18.50
N GLN A 408 -17.00 6.63 19.06
CA GLN A 408 -16.27 7.86 19.35
C GLN A 408 -15.24 7.66 20.47
N GLN A 409 -15.59 6.89 21.49
CA GLN A 409 -14.66 6.50 22.56
C GLN A 409 -13.52 5.64 22.01
N MET A 410 -13.80 4.68 21.13
CA MET A 410 -12.78 3.86 20.47
C MET A 410 -11.83 4.73 19.64
N LYS A 411 -12.36 5.67 18.85
CA LYS A 411 -11.58 6.63 18.07
C LYS A 411 -10.69 7.51 18.95
N SER A 412 -11.25 8.04 20.03
CA SER A 412 -10.52 8.84 21.02
C SER A 412 -9.40 8.04 21.70
N ASN A 413 -9.68 6.79 22.08
CA ASN A 413 -8.69 5.92 22.71
C ASN A 413 -7.50 5.62 21.79
N ILE A 414 -7.76 5.32 20.52
CA ILE A 414 -6.68 5.08 19.54
C ILE A 414 -5.85 6.34 19.36
N SER A 415 -6.47 7.51 19.17
CA SER A 415 -5.74 8.78 19.04
C SER A 415 -4.90 9.05 20.27
N THR A 416 -5.46 8.90 21.47
CA THR A 416 -4.76 9.11 22.74
C THR A 416 -3.53 8.20 22.89
N VAL A 417 -3.66 6.92 22.51
CA VAL A 417 -2.52 5.97 22.56
C VAL A 417 -1.44 6.36 21.56
N LEU A 418 -1.80 6.72 20.33
CA LEU A 418 -0.83 7.14 19.31
C LEU A 418 -0.12 8.44 19.70
N ASP A 419 -0.83 9.39 20.30
CA ASP A 419 -0.26 10.64 20.81
C ASP A 419 0.65 10.38 22.02
N ALA A 420 0.26 9.48 22.93
CA ALA A 420 1.08 9.08 24.06
C ALA A 420 2.41 8.42 23.62
N ILE A 421 2.37 7.60 22.57
CA ILE A 421 3.57 7.01 21.96
C ILE A 421 4.50 8.11 21.45
N LEU A 422 4.00 9.09 20.70
CA LEU A 422 4.78 10.21 20.19
C LEU A 422 5.40 11.02 21.30
N ASN A 423 4.63 11.34 22.34
CA ASN A 423 5.10 12.09 23.51
C ASN A 423 6.21 11.34 24.26
N ASN A 424 6.06 10.01 24.42
CA ASN A 424 7.08 9.17 25.06
C ASN A 424 8.39 9.14 24.25
N ILE A 425 8.29 9.01 22.93
CA ILE A 425 9.45 9.04 22.04
C ILE A 425 10.15 10.41 22.13
N GLN A 426 9.40 11.51 22.09
CA GLN A 426 9.96 12.86 22.22
C GLN A 426 10.62 13.11 23.57
N ALA A 427 10.06 12.58 24.65
CA ALA A 427 10.64 12.70 25.99
C ALA A 427 11.95 11.87 26.13
N THR A 428 11.98 10.69 25.51
CA THR A 428 13.13 9.77 25.59
C THR A 428 14.29 10.21 24.69
N TYR A 429 13.95 10.73 23.50
CA TYR A 429 14.90 11.22 22.49
C TYR A 429 14.93 12.75 22.43
N GLN A 430 15.17 13.42 23.56
CA GLN A 430 15.60 14.81 23.50
C GLN A 430 16.96 14.82 22.77
N PRO A 431 17.14 15.65 21.72
CA PRO A 431 18.45 15.82 21.14
C PRO A 431 19.36 16.32 22.26
N THR A 432 20.32 15.52 22.68
CA THR A 432 21.41 16.00 23.51
C THR A 432 22.04 17.13 22.72
N SER A 433 21.72 18.35 23.13
CA SER A 433 22.45 19.53 22.67
C SER A 433 23.93 19.22 22.95
N SER A 434 24.68 18.95 21.90
CA SER A 434 26.14 18.87 22.00
C SER A 434 26.62 20.10 22.77
N PRO A 435 27.38 19.94 23.85
CA PRO A 435 27.95 21.11 24.50
C PRO A 435 28.77 21.86 23.45
N ALA A 436 28.37 23.10 23.20
CA ALA A 436 29.13 24.02 22.37
C ALA A 436 30.57 23.94 22.80
N ALA A 437 31.45 23.52 21.90
CA ALA A 437 32.89 23.62 22.11
C ALA A 437 33.21 25.09 22.41
N GLN A 438 33.48 25.38 23.65
CA GLN A 438 34.04 26.65 24.04
C GLN A 438 35.42 26.73 23.40
N THR A 439 35.50 27.38 22.28
CA THR A 439 36.74 27.81 21.65
C THR A 439 37.28 28.95 22.50
N THR A 440 38.11 28.63 23.48
CA THR A 440 39.03 29.61 24.11
C THR A 440 40.07 29.97 23.06
N THR A 441 39.86 31.09 22.40
CA THR A 441 40.85 31.75 21.56
C THR A 441 41.86 32.46 22.49
N GLU A 442 42.99 31.82 22.82
CA GLU A 442 44.19 32.54 23.21
C GLU A 442 44.94 32.97 21.96
N PRO A 443 45.44 34.21 21.91
CA PRO A 443 46.17 34.71 20.77
C PRO A 443 47.64 34.23 20.80
N VAL A 444 47.99 33.36 19.86
CA VAL A 444 49.40 32.96 19.63
C VAL A 444 50.13 34.07 18.88
N LYS A 445 51.16 34.63 19.49
CA LYS A 445 52.12 35.58 18.89
C LYS A 445 52.97 34.89 17.81
N PRO A 446 53.34 35.55 16.72
CA PRO A 446 54.19 34.98 15.68
C PRO A 446 55.68 35.02 16.06
N THR A 447 56.38 33.89 15.95
CA THR A 447 57.86 33.80 15.99
C THR A 447 58.39 33.58 14.56
N PRO A 448 59.58 34.16 14.28
CA PRO A 448 60.01 34.34 12.90
C PRO A 448 60.81 33.16 12.31
N ASN A 449 60.68 33.07 11.04
CA ASN A 449 61.31 32.25 10.01
C ASN A 449 62.84 32.14 10.11
N LYS A 450 63.42 30.93 10.16
CA LYS A 450 64.82 30.66 9.76
C LYS A 450 64.83 29.62 8.62
N ARG A 451 65.12 30.13 7.43
CA ARG A 451 65.56 29.37 6.26
C ARG A 451 66.82 28.57 6.53
N LYS A 452 66.88 27.30 6.17
CA LYS A 452 68.10 26.64 5.71
C LYS A 452 67.85 25.89 4.43
N LYS A 453 68.66 26.29 3.44
CA LYS A 453 68.89 25.61 2.19
C LYS A 453 69.79 24.40 2.45
N GLU A 454 69.53 23.28 1.73
CA GLU A 454 70.65 22.56 1.08
C GLU A 454 70.13 21.57 0.07
N LYS A 455 70.89 21.39 -0.97
CA LYS A 455 70.72 20.88 -2.30
C LYS A 455 70.96 19.34 -2.38
N PRO A 456 70.90 18.75 -3.57
CA PRO A 456 70.49 17.37 -3.80
C PRO A 456 71.62 16.41 -4.17
N THR A 457 71.45 15.10 -4.05
CA THR A 457 72.25 14.10 -4.76
C THR A 457 71.39 12.89 -5.17
N SER A 458 71.36 12.65 -6.30
CA SER A 458 71.46 11.77 -7.45
C SER A 458 71.58 10.26 -7.18
N SER A 459 70.92 9.52 -8.11
CA SER A 459 71.22 8.19 -8.67
C SER A 459 70.97 6.95 -7.80
N SER A 460 70.39 5.85 -8.25
CA SER A 460 70.65 5.09 -9.44
C SER A 460 69.65 3.90 -9.52
N THR A 461 69.15 3.70 -10.71
CA THR A 461 68.87 2.46 -11.43
C THR A 461 68.84 1.09 -10.71
N ALA A 462 67.77 0.33 -10.88
CA ALA A 462 67.80 -0.99 -11.58
C ALA A 462 66.40 -1.64 -11.63
N GLN A 463 65.91 -1.89 -12.81
CA GLN A 463 65.00 -2.97 -13.21
C GLN A 463 65.84 -4.18 -13.62
N PRO A 464 65.28 -5.32 -14.08
CA PRO A 464 64.07 -6.07 -13.79
C PRO A 464 64.30 -7.60 -13.60
N LYS A 465 63.25 -8.42 -13.41
CA LYS A 465 63.05 -9.75 -14.08
C LYS A 465 61.79 -10.47 -13.59
N ASN A 466 60.87 -10.65 -14.55
CA ASN A 466 60.28 -11.87 -15.10
C ASN A 466 59.82 -13.03 -14.19
N THR A 467 58.53 -13.21 -14.19
CA THR A 467 57.66 -14.41 -14.54
C THR A 467 58.28 -15.83 -14.36
N PRO A 468 57.45 -16.95 -14.41
CA PRO A 468 56.02 -17.14 -14.43
C PRO A 468 55.49 -18.40 -13.67
N ASN A 469 54.17 -18.69 -13.84
CA ASN A 469 53.45 -19.99 -13.76
C ASN A 469 53.10 -20.57 -12.37
N LEU A 470 51.84 -20.70 -12.07
CA LEU A 470 50.87 -21.74 -12.48
C LEU A 470 49.45 -21.22 -12.21
#